data_0d4206e0d4136f12015ff1d58345cf53
#
_entry.id   0d4206e0d4136f12015ff1d58345cf53
#
_cell.length_a   1.000
_cell.length_b   1.000
_cell.length_c   1.000
_cell.angle_alpha   90.00
_cell.angle_beta   90.00
_cell.angle_gamma   90.00
#
_symmetry.space_group_name_H-M   'P 1'
#
loop_
_entity.id
_entity.type
_entity.pdbx_description
1 polymer ?
#
loop_
_entity_poly.entity_id
_entity_poly.type
_entity_poly.pdbx_seq_one_letter_code
_entity_poly.pdbx_strand_id
1 'polypeptide(L)'
;GDIESLPFVEAIRQFANDVGKKNALFIHLTLVPYLKSSDEIKTKPTQHSVKELRSIGIQPDIIICRTERPIPLEHRKKISLFCNVDIKNVIETVDVKTIYEAPISFSKEKLDLQVLNYFKLKSKKSANLNPWKKITKIILQNKKQVNIAIIGKYVELKDAYKSLDEALTHGGIQNNIKVNLIRIDSEKLKISEIKSKLKNISGILIPGGFGKRGTDGKIEAIK
;
A
#
# COMPACT_ATOMS: atom_id res chain seq x y z
N GLY A 1 4.24 15.03 10.00
CA GLY A 1 5.22 16.00 10.37
C GLY A 1 5.77 16.84 9.24
N ASP A 2 5.09 16.94 8.11
CA ASP A 2 5.48 17.76 6.97
C ASP A 2 4.77 19.13 7.10
N ILE A 3 5.55 20.21 7.07
CA ILE A 3 5.02 21.59 7.17
C ILE A 3 4.02 21.86 6.04
N GLU A 4 4.28 21.35 4.84
CA GLU A 4 3.43 21.52 3.67
C GLU A 4 2.08 20.82 3.79
N SER A 5 1.95 19.84 4.69
CA SER A 5 0.69 19.10 4.90
C SER A 5 -0.30 19.84 5.80
N LEU A 6 0.13 20.81 6.61
CA LEU A 6 -0.71 21.50 7.58
C LEU A 6 -1.96 22.16 6.96
N PRO A 7 -1.89 22.88 5.82
CA PRO A 7 -3.08 23.47 5.19
C PRO A 7 -4.11 22.42 4.77
N PHE A 8 -3.66 21.25 4.32
CA PHE A 8 -4.56 20.15 3.92
C PHE A 8 -5.26 19.54 5.12
N VAL A 9 -4.53 19.32 6.22
CA VAL A 9 -5.11 18.78 7.46
C VAL A 9 -6.09 19.77 8.07
N GLU A 10 -5.77 21.07 8.05
CA GLU A 10 -6.69 22.12 8.51
C GLU A 10 -7.96 22.21 7.63
N ALA A 11 -7.82 22.12 6.31
CA ALA A 11 -8.96 22.08 5.40
C ALA A 11 -9.87 20.86 5.68
N ILE A 12 -9.30 19.70 5.94
CA ILE A 12 -10.03 18.48 6.32
C ILE A 12 -10.80 18.72 7.64
N ARG A 13 -10.15 19.33 8.64
CA ARG A 13 -10.77 19.65 9.92
C ARG A 13 -11.95 20.60 9.76
N GLN A 14 -11.79 21.69 8.99
CA GLN A 14 -12.84 22.65 8.71
C GLN A 14 -14.00 21.99 7.95
N PHE A 15 -13.71 21.24 6.90
CA PHE A 15 -14.74 20.54 6.13
C PHE A 15 -15.56 19.56 7.00
N ALA A 16 -14.90 18.87 7.92
CA ALA A 16 -15.62 17.99 8.85
C ALA A 16 -16.57 18.76 9.78
N ASN A 17 -16.23 20.00 10.17
CA ASN A 17 -17.12 20.86 10.92
C ASN A 17 -18.32 21.32 10.06
N ASP A 18 -18.08 21.67 8.80
CA ASP A 18 -19.13 22.14 7.87
C ASP A 18 -20.15 21.04 7.58
N VAL A 19 -19.70 19.80 7.33
CA VAL A 19 -20.61 18.66 7.09
C VAL A 19 -21.19 18.07 8.38
N GLY A 20 -20.60 18.40 9.53
CA GLY A 20 -20.98 17.90 10.85
C GLY A 20 -20.38 16.55 11.20
N LYS A 21 -20.03 16.39 12.48
CA LYS A 21 -19.32 15.21 13.02
C LYS A 21 -19.97 13.86 12.70
N LYS A 22 -21.28 13.81 12.48
CA LYS A 22 -21.98 12.56 12.12
C LYS A 22 -21.73 12.10 10.68
N ASN A 23 -21.26 13.01 9.83
CA ASN A 23 -21.04 12.79 8.41
C ASN A 23 -19.55 12.71 8.04
N ALA A 24 -18.65 12.79 9.03
CA ALA A 24 -17.21 12.71 8.85
C ALA A 24 -16.61 11.70 9.82
N LEU A 25 -15.80 10.77 9.33
CA LEU A 25 -15.09 9.76 10.10
C LEU A 25 -13.58 9.93 9.90
N PHE A 26 -12.84 10.09 10.97
CA PHE A 26 -11.39 10.20 10.92
C PHE A 26 -10.71 8.85 11.15
N ILE A 27 -10.09 8.33 10.12
CA ILE A 27 -9.27 7.11 10.17
C ILE A 27 -7.81 7.53 10.08
N HIS A 28 -7.04 7.26 11.13
CA HIS A 28 -5.62 7.61 11.23
C HIS A 28 -4.75 6.38 11.05
N LEU A 29 -3.90 6.39 10.00
CA LEU A 29 -2.93 5.34 9.76
C LEU A 29 -1.63 5.66 10.48
N THR A 30 -1.15 4.71 11.29
CA THR A 30 0.08 4.84 12.07
C THR A 30 1.01 3.66 11.87
N LEU A 31 2.28 3.83 12.24
CA LEU A 31 3.26 2.75 12.30
C LEU A 31 3.45 2.31 13.75
N VAL A 32 3.36 1.01 13.97
CA VAL A 32 3.72 0.34 15.22
C VAL A 32 4.97 -0.50 14.95
N PRO A 33 6.18 0.08 15.11
CA PRO A 33 7.41 -0.61 14.74
C PRO A 33 7.74 -1.75 15.69
N TYR A 34 8.31 -2.81 15.13
CA TYR A 34 8.93 -3.90 15.85
C TYR A 34 10.45 -3.73 15.81
N LEU A 35 11.08 -3.70 16.98
CA LEU A 35 12.53 -3.60 17.13
C LEU A 35 13.13 -4.99 17.28
N LYS A 36 13.79 -5.47 16.22
CA LYS A 36 14.41 -6.81 16.21
C LYS A 36 15.49 -6.99 17.30
N SER A 37 16.21 -5.91 17.63
CA SER A 37 17.28 -5.94 18.63
C SER A 37 16.81 -6.19 20.05
N SER A 38 15.59 -5.76 20.40
CA SER A 38 14.98 -5.92 21.73
C SER A 38 13.77 -6.84 21.74
N ASP A 39 13.40 -7.43 20.60
CA ASP A 39 12.18 -8.25 20.41
C ASP A 39 10.92 -7.56 20.94
N GLU A 40 10.79 -6.26 20.67
CA GLU A 40 9.77 -5.41 21.29
C GLU A 40 8.96 -4.61 20.26
N ILE A 41 7.65 -4.56 20.46
CA ILE A 41 6.73 -3.67 19.73
C ILE A 41 6.66 -2.31 20.45
N LYS A 42 6.87 -1.22 19.72
CA LYS A 42 6.84 0.15 20.25
C LYS A 42 5.52 0.86 19.89
N THR A 43 4.73 1.18 20.91
CA THR A 43 3.46 1.91 20.75
C THR A 43 3.62 3.44 20.82
N LYS A 44 4.74 3.95 21.32
CA LYS A 44 5.00 5.39 21.47
C LYS A 44 4.90 6.18 20.15
N PRO A 45 5.44 5.71 18.99
CA PRO A 45 5.29 6.43 17.73
C PRO A 45 3.83 6.68 17.34
N THR A 46 2.95 5.69 17.50
CA THR A 46 1.51 5.84 17.31
C THR A 46 0.91 6.88 18.26
N GLN A 47 1.25 6.84 19.54
CA GLN A 47 0.77 7.80 20.53
C GLN A 47 1.20 9.24 20.18
N HIS A 48 2.45 9.43 19.76
CA HIS A 48 2.96 10.73 19.31
C HIS A 48 2.22 11.23 18.07
N SER A 49 2.06 10.36 17.06
CA SER A 49 1.35 10.69 15.83
C SER A 49 -0.10 11.15 16.11
N VAL A 50 -0.80 10.46 16.99
CA VAL A 50 -2.16 10.86 17.40
C VAL A 50 -2.15 12.15 18.22
N LYS A 51 -1.16 12.36 19.08
CA LYS A 51 -1.00 13.62 19.84
C LYS A 51 -0.86 14.81 18.89
N GLU A 52 0.00 14.69 17.85
CA GLU A 52 0.17 15.74 16.84
C GLU A 52 -1.13 16.02 16.08
N LEU A 53 -1.86 14.97 15.65
CA LEU A 53 -3.15 15.12 14.99
C LEU A 53 -4.16 15.86 15.90
N ARG A 54 -4.19 15.51 17.18
CA ARG A 54 -5.06 16.16 18.18
C ARG A 54 -4.68 17.62 18.43
N SER A 55 -3.41 17.99 18.33
CA SER A 55 -2.96 19.38 18.47
C SER A 55 -3.51 20.29 17.35
N ILE A 56 -3.85 19.70 16.20
CA ILE A 56 -4.50 20.37 15.06
C ILE A 56 -6.03 20.38 15.24
N GLY A 57 -6.57 19.74 16.28
CA GLY A 57 -8.02 19.69 16.55
C GLY A 57 -8.76 18.49 15.95
N ILE A 58 -8.04 17.46 15.49
CA ILE A 58 -8.64 16.23 14.96
C ILE A 58 -8.45 15.09 15.97
N GLN A 59 -9.55 14.51 16.47
CA GLN A 59 -9.54 13.25 17.22
C GLN A 59 -9.84 12.11 16.25
N PRO A 60 -8.97 11.12 16.08
CA PRO A 60 -9.28 9.96 15.24
C PRO A 60 -10.39 9.11 15.89
N ASP A 61 -11.29 8.61 15.05
CA ASP A 61 -12.34 7.66 15.44
C ASP A 61 -11.86 6.22 15.34
N ILE A 62 -10.99 5.94 14.36
CA ILE A 62 -10.36 4.65 14.11
C ILE A 62 -8.86 4.86 13.92
N ILE A 63 -8.06 3.98 14.49
CA ILE A 63 -6.61 3.94 14.26
C ILE A 63 -6.28 2.64 13.54
N ILE A 64 -5.62 2.75 12.37
CA ILE A 64 -5.05 1.61 11.67
C ILE A 64 -3.56 1.55 12.02
N CYS A 65 -3.17 0.47 12.68
CA CYS A 65 -1.82 0.23 13.14
C CYS A 65 -1.09 -0.69 12.15
N ARG A 66 -0.26 -0.12 11.26
CA ARG A 66 0.63 -0.91 10.42
C ARG A 66 1.77 -1.48 11.26
N THR A 67 2.06 -2.77 11.10
CA THR A 67 3.06 -3.48 11.89
C THR A 67 3.66 -4.65 11.11
N GLU A 68 4.89 -5.05 11.45
CA GLU A 68 5.52 -6.26 10.89
C GLU A 68 5.00 -7.55 11.54
N ARG A 69 4.46 -7.48 12.75
CA ARG A 69 3.99 -8.61 13.56
C ARG A 69 2.66 -8.31 14.24
N PRO A 70 1.85 -9.33 14.61
CA PRO A 70 0.63 -9.12 15.37
C PRO A 70 0.85 -8.32 16.65
N ILE A 71 -0.04 -7.39 16.95
CA ILE A 71 0.03 -6.54 18.13
C ILE A 71 -0.68 -7.24 19.30
N PRO A 72 0.03 -7.57 20.39
CA PRO A 72 -0.59 -8.17 21.57
C PRO A 72 -1.74 -7.32 22.12
N LEU A 73 -2.74 -7.97 22.71
CA LEU A 73 -3.93 -7.29 23.23
C LEU A 73 -3.61 -6.18 24.24
N GLU A 74 -2.61 -6.36 25.08
CA GLU A 74 -2.14 -5.35 26.06
C GLU A 74 -1.63 -4.09 25.35
N HIS A 75 -0.91 -4.23 24.23
CA HIS A 75 -0.43 -3.10 23.43
C HIS A 75 -1.59 -2.39 22.73
N ARG A 76 -2.58 -3.14 22.22
CA ARG A 76 -3.82 -2.54 21.67
C ARG A 76 -4.59 -1.76 22.73
N LYS A 77 -4.71 -2.30 23.96
CA LYS A 77 -5.31 -1.60 25.12
C LYS A 77 -4.55 -0.32 25.43
N LYS A 78 -3.20 -0.37 25.42
CA LYS A 78 -2.36 0.80 25.64
C LYS A 78 -2.56 1.87 24.56
N ILE A 79 -2.60 1.50 23.29
CA ILE A 79 -2.91 2.43 22.18
C ILE A 79 -4.31 3.03 22.38
N SER A 80 -5.31 2.20 22.62
CA SER A 80 -6.70 2.63 22.89
C SER A 80 -6.75 3.70 24.00
N LEU A 81 -6.13 3.44 25.13
CA LEU A 81 -6.11 4.34 26.30
C LEU A 81 -5.44 5.69 25.95
N PHE A 82 -4.20 5.66 25.44
CA PHE A 82 -3.42 6.88 25.21
C PHE A 82 -3.92 7.71 24.02
N CYS A 83 -4.55 7.06 23.04
CA CYS A 83 -5.09 7.72 21.85
C CYS A 83 -6.57 8.10 22.00
N ASN A 84 -7.22 7.74 23.11
CA ASN A 84 -8.64 7.99 23.36
C ASN A 84 -9.55 7.46 22.23
N VAL A 85 -9.36 6.19 21.89
CA VAL A 85 -10.11 5.47 20.87
C VAL A 85 -10.56 4.12 21.43
N ASP A 86 -11.79 3.71 21.18
CA ASP A 86 -12.28 2.39 21.60
C ASP A 86 -11.35 1.28 21.11
N ILE A 87 -11.10 0.27 21.93
CA ILE A 87 -10.21 -0.85 21.57
C ILE A 87 -10.63 -1.58 20.27
N LYS A 88 -11.94 -1.67 20.02
CA LYS A 88 -12.49 -2.25 18.78
C LYS A 88 -12.16 -1.44 17.52
N ASN A 89 -11.77 -0.17 17.69
CA ASN A 89 -11.38 0.76 16.65
C ASN A 89 -9.85 0.90 16.51
N VAL A 90 -9.08 0.13 17.27
CA VAL A 90 -7.64 -0.04 17.08
C VAL A 90 -7.44 -1.25 16.18
N ILE A 91 -7.35 -0.98 14.89
CA ILE A 91 -7.27 -1.98 13.82
C ILE A 91 -5.82 -2.31 13.53
N GLU A 92 -5.49 -3.58 13.61
CA GLU A 92 -4.17 -4.08 13.24
C GLU A 92 -4.10 -4.32 11.73
N THR A 93 -2.98 -3.95 11.11
CA THR A 93 -2.66 -4.38 9.76
C THR A 93 -1.21 -4.85 9.69
N VAL A 94 -1.03 -6.16 9.72
CA VAL A 94 0.28 -6.78 9.55
C VAL A 94 0.70 -6.67 8.10
N ASP A 95 1.99 -6.40 7.87
CA ASP A 95 2.55 -6.31 6.52
C ASP A 95 2.23 -7.57 5.70
N VAL A 96 1.69 -7.36 4.52
CA VAL A 96 1.22 -8.41 3.63
C VAL A 96 2.19 -8.61 2.46
N LYS A 97 2.14 -9.78 1.81
CA LYS A 97 3.01 -10.08 0.67
C LYS A 97 2.62 -9.30 -0.59
N THR A 98 1.37 -8.92 -0.70
CA THR A 98 0.84 -8.08 -1.78
C THR A 98 -0.25 -7.17 -1.25
N ILE A 99 -0.35 -5.94 -1.78
CA ILE A 99 -1.39 -4.96 -1.39
C ILE A 99 -2.81 -5.52 -1.58
N TYR A 100 -2.99 -6.49 -2.46
CA TYR A 100 -4.29 -7.14 -2.73
C TYR A 100 -4.78 -8.03 -1.57
N GLU A 101 -3.94 -8.33 -0.59
CA GLU A 101 -4.35 -8.99 0.66
C GLU A 101 -4.92 -7.99 1.69
N ALA A 102 -4.65 -6.68 1.55
CA ALA A 102 -5.08 -5.68 2.51
C ALA A 102 -6.60 -5.66 2.76
N PRO A 103 -7.49 -5.71 1.74
CA PRO A 103 -8.93 -5.78 1.97
C PRO A 103 -9.37 -7.01 2.79
N ILE A 104 -8.68 -8.13 2.62
CA ILE A 104 -8.96 -9.37 3.37
C ILE A 104 -8.53 -9.18 4.83
N SER A 105 -7.36 -8.56 5.07
CA SER A 105 -6.86 -8.25 6.41
C SER A 105 -7.80 -7.26 7.13
N PHE A 106 -8.21 -6.19 6.46
CA PHE A 106 -9.13 -5.20 7.05
C PHE A 106 -10.49 -5.79 7.40
N SER A 107 -11.03 -6.65 6.56
CA SER A 107 -12.30 -7.32 6.85
C SER A 107 -12.18 -8.31 8.02
N LYS A 108 -11.04 -9.00 8.17
CA LYS A 108 -10.75 -9.86 9.33
C LYS A 108 -10.76 -9.05 10.63
N GLU A 109 -10.19 -7.85 10.61
CA GLU A 109 -10.19 -6.90 11.73
C GLU A 109 -11.52 -6.12 11.86
N LYS A 110 -12.51 -6.40 11.02
CA LYS A 110 -13.85 -5.79 11.04
C LYS A 110 -13.86 -4.27 10.83
N LEU A 111 -12.88 -3.73 10.07
CA LEU A 111 -12.81 -2.30 9.76
C LEU A 111 -14.08 -1.82 9.05
N ASP A 112 -14.55 -2.57 8.07
CA ASP A 112 -15.80 -2.31 7.33
C ASP A 112 -17.00 -2.18 8.27
N LEU A 113 -17.12 -3.07 9.25
CA LEU A 113 -18.19 -3.02 10.24
C LEU A 113 -18.08 -1.80 11.16
N GLN A 114 -16.86 -1.40 11.56
CA GLN A 114 -16.68 -0.19 12.37
C GLN A 114 -17.11 1.08 11.62
N VAL A 115 -16.76 1.17 10.32
CA VAL A 115 -17.20 2.27 9.45
C VAL A 115 -18.72 2.31 9.31
N LEU A 116 -19.35 1.18 9.01
CA LEU A 116 -20.80 1.08 8.91
C LEU A 116 -21.51 1.45 10.23
N ASN A 117 -20.98 0.98 11.36
CA ASN A 117 -21.51 1.30 12.67
C ASN A 117 -21.43 2.79 12.99
N TYR A 118 -20.31 3.44 12.64
CA TYR A 118 -20.13 4.87 12.84
C TYR A 118 -21.22 5.67 12.10
N PHE A 119 -21.43 5.38 10.84
CA PHE A 119 -22.46 6.07 10.02
C PHE A 119 -23.89 5.53 10.24
N LYS A 120 -24.08 4.58 11.18
CA LYS A 120 -25.36 3.92 11.45
C LYS A 120 -25.99 3.29 10.21
N LEU A 121 -25.13 2.81 9.29
CA LEU A 121 -25.55 2.12 8.08
C LEU A 121 -25.75 0.63 8.39
N LYS A 122 -26.85 0.05 7.90
CA LYS A 122 -27.13 -1.37 8.02
C LYS A 122 -26.74 -2.08 6.74
N SER A 123 -25.81 -3.02 6.82
CA SER A 123 -25.58 -3.95 5.72
C SER A 123 -26.41 -5.21 5.91
N LYS A 124 -27.14 -5.63 4.88
CA LYS A 124 -27.92 -6.90 4.88
C LYS A 124 -27.03 -8.13 4.64
N LYS A 125 -25.81 -7.94 4.13
CA LYS A 125 -24.89 -9.03 3.77
C LYS A 125 -23.47 -8.65 4.19
N SER A 126 -22.68 -9.67 4.57
CA SER A 126 -21.24 -9.51 4.73
C SER A 126 -20.55 -9.24 3.39
N ALA A 127 -19.40 -8.56 3.40
CA ALA A 127 -18.63 -8.32 2.19
C ALA A 127 -18.19 -9.63 1.53
N ASN A 128 -18.42 -9.75 0.22
CA ASN A 128 -17.92 -10.89 -0.55
C ASN A 128 -16.48 -10.65 -1.00
N LEU A 129 -15.52 -11.25 -0.33
CA LEU A 129 -14.09 -11.12 -0.63
C LEU A 129 -13.53 -12.23 -1.55
N ASN A 130 -14.39 -13.08 -2.13
CA ASN A 130 -13.94 -14.13 -3.04
C ASN A 130 -13.19 -13.61 -4.27
N PRO A 131 -13.57 -12.48 -4.91
CA PRO A 131 -12.76 -11.89 -5.98
C PRO A 131 -11.34 -11.53 -5.52
N TRP A 132 -11.19 -10.91 -4.35
CA TRP A 132 -9.89 -10.57 -3.77
C TRP A 132 -9.04 -11.79 -3.45
N LYS A 133 -9.64 -12.83 -2.88
CA LYS A 133 -8.95 -14.11 -2.62
C LYS A 133 -8.48 -14.77 -3.92
N LYS A 134 -9.25 -14.68 -5.01
CA LYS A 134 -8.84 -15.17 -6.33
C LYS A 134 -7.62 -14.39 -6.85
N ILE A 135 -7.64 -13.07 -6.76
CA ILE A 135 -6.54 -12.19 -7.17
C ILE A 135 -5.25 -12.55 -6.39
N THR A 136 -5.33 -12.62 -5.06
CA THR A 136 -4.17 -12.95 -4.22
C THR A 136 -3.61 -14.33 -4.56
N LYS A 137 -4.47 -15.32 -4.82
CA LYS A 137 -4.05 -16.66 -5.23
C LYS A 137 -3.28 -16.63 -6.56
N ILE A 138 -3.74 -15.88 -7.55
CA ILE A 138 -3.05 -15.73 -8.84
C ILE A 138 -1.67 -15.12 -8.64
N ILE A 139 -1.56 -14.04 -7.88
CA ILE A 139 -0.30 -13.32 -7.66
C ILE A 139 0.71 -14.17 -6.89
N LEU A 140 0.26 -14.88 -5.85
CA LEU A 140 1.16 -15.56 -4.92
C LEU A 140 1.45 -17.02 -5.27
N GLN A 141 0.51 -17.72 -5.89
CA GLN A 141 0.55 -19.18 -6.04
C GLN A 141 0.48 -19.69 -7.48
N ASN A 142 0.30 -18.81 -8.47
CA ASN A 142 0.15 -19.27 -9.84
C ASN A 142 1.48 -19.84 -10.36
N LYS A 143 1.42 -21.08 -10.90
CA LYS A 143 2.57 -21.76 -11.51
C LYS A 143 2.87 -21.25 -12.94
N LYS A 144 1.86 -20.73 -13.64
CA LYS A 144 2.05 -20.11 -14.96
C LYS A 144 2.62 -18.71 -14.78
N GLN A 145 3.78 -18.46 -15.36
CA GLN A 145 4.51 -17.20 -15.21
C GLN A 145 5.04 -16.74 -16.56
N VAL A 146 5.15 -15.44 -16.71
CA VAL A 146 5.82 -14.77 -17.84
C VAL A 146 6.77 -13.71 -17.30
N ASN A 147 7.88 -13.52 -17.99
CA ASN A 147 8.86 -12.49 -17.68
C ASN A 147 8.67 -11.33 -18.65
N ILE A 148 8.42 -10.15 -18.13
CA ILE A 148 8.31 -8.92 -18.92
C ILE A 148 9.47 -7.99 -18.54
N ALA A 149 10.27 -7.60 -19.53
CA ALA A 149 11.34 -6.63 -19.31
C ALA A 149 10.80 -5.20 -19.41
N ILE A 150 11.09 -4.37 -18.39
CA ILE A 150 10.87 -2.94 -18.43
C ILE A 150 12.21 -2.25 -18.68
N ILE A 151 12.39 -1.72 -19.88
CA ILE A 151 13.64 -1.10 -20.31
C ILE A 151 13.50 0.42 -20.24
N GLY A 152 13.99 0.99 -19.15
CA GLY A 152 13.81 2.39 -18.82
C GLY A 152 15.01 3.02 -18.12
N LYS A 153 14.94 4.33 -17.89
CA LYS A 153 16.03 5.10 -17.26
C LYS A 153 15.83 5.37 -15.76
N TYR A 154 14.67 5.02 -15.21
CA TYR A 154 14.32 5.25 -13.80
C TYR A 154 14.08 3.94 -13.06
N VAL A 155 14.75 2.86 -13.47
CA VAL A 155 14.52 1.51 -12.95
C VAL A 155 14.99 1.31 -11.51
N GLU A 156 15.88 2.15 -11.01
CA GLU A 156 16.37 2.13 -9.62
C GLU A 156 15.34 2.74 -8.65
N LEU A 157 14.49 3.64 -9.13
CA LEU A 157 13.42 4.27 -8.36
C LEU A 157 12.15 3.42 -8.45
N LYS A 158 11.87 2.65 -7.39
CA LYS A 158 10.73 1.69 -7.39
C LYS A 158 9.38 2.33 -7.74
N ASP A 159 9.19 3.59 -7.36
CA ASP A 159 7.91 4.28 -7.55
C ASP A 159 7.77 4.94 -8.94
N ALA A 160 8.87 5.12 -9.68
CA ALA A 160 8.85 5.80 -10.97
C ALA A 160 7.99 5.09 -12.02
N TYR A 161 7.89 3.75 -11.96
CA TYR A 161 7.10 2.94 -12.87
C TYR A 161 5.96 2.19 -12.17
N LYS A 162 5.54 2.64 -10.99
CA LYS A 162 4.53 1.97 -10.17
C LYS A 162 3.23 1.69 -10.93
N SER A 163 2.71 2.65 -11.67
CA SER A 163 1.48 2.48 -12.46
C SER A 163 1.63 1.48 -13.61
N LEU A 164 2.81 1.43 -14.25
CA LEU A 164 3.11 0.45 -15.29
C LEU A 164 3.23 -0.96 -14.71
N ASP A 165 3.90 -1.10 -13.57
CA ASP A 165 4.03 -2.36 -12.85
C ASP A 165 2.65 -2.92 -12.48
N GLU A 166 1.77 -2.08 -11.95
CA GLU A 166 0.41 -2.48 -11.61
C GLU A 166 -0.41 -2.82 -12.87
N ALA A 167 -0.29 -2.04 -13.96
CA ALA A 167 -0.99 -2.33 -15.21
C ALA A 167 -0.59 -3.72 -15.77
N LEU A 168 0.71 -4.04 -15.78
CA LEU A 168 1.19 -5.36 -16.21
C LEU A 168 0.72 -6.47 -15.28
N THR A 169 0.72 -6.22 -13.98
CA THR A 169 0.21 -7.16 -12.98
C THR A 169 -1.28 -7.42 -13.19
N HIS A 170 -2.09 -6.38 -13.44
CA HIS A 170 -3.53 -6.50 -13.74
C HIS A 170 -3.77 -7.30 -15.02
N GLY A 171 -2.98 -7.05 -16.08
CA GLY A 171 -3.02 -7.86 -17.30
C GLY A 171 -2.75 -9.33 -17.03
N GLY A 172 -1.77 -9.61 -16.18
CA GLY A 172 -1.46 -10.98 -15.73
C GLY A 172 -2.61 -11.62 -14.96
N ILE A 173 -3.22 -10.91 -14.01
CA ILE A 173 -4.38 -11.39 -13.22
C ILE A 173 -5.53 -11.75 -14.14
N GLN A 174 -5.86 -10.90 -15.11
CA GLN A 174 -6.95 -11.12 -16.05
C GLN A 174 -6.72 -12.39 -16.91
N ASN A 175 -5.45 -12.66 -17.25
CA ASN A 175 -5.06 -13.83 -18.04
C ASN A 175 -4.73 -15.06 -17.19
N ASN A 176 -4.91 -14.98 -15.86
CA ASN A 176 -4.56 -16.04 -14.92
C ASN A 176 -3.09 -16.46 -15.00
N ILE A 177 -2.19 -15.47 -15.11
CA ILE A 177 -0.73 -15.62 -15.24
C ILE A 177 -0.06 -14.70 -14.22
N LYS A 178 0.99 -15.19 -13.57
CA LYS A 178 1.89 -14.36 -12.77
C LYS A 178 2.88 -13.63 -13.68
N VAL A 179 2.94 -12.32 -13.59
CA VAL A 179 3.93 -11.51 -14.32
C VAL A 179 5.13 -11.24 -13.41
N ASN A 180 6.31 -11.59 -13.88
CA ASN A 180 7.57 -11.23 -13.26
C ASN A 180 8.16 -10.05 -14.00
N LEU A 181 8.38 -8.93 -13.31
CA LEU A 181 8.91 -7.71 -13.90
C LEU A 181 10.43 -7.68 -13.75
N ILE A 182 11.13 -7.63 -14.87
CA ILE A 182 12.59 -7.56 -14.95
C ILE A 182 12.98 -6.16 -15.42
N ARG A 183 13.62 -5.41 -14.53
CA ARG A 183 14.03 -4.02 -14.81
C ARG A 183 15.41 -3.99 -15.42
N ILE A 184 15.52 -3.33 -16.57
CA ILE A 184 16.77 -3.15 -17.31
C ILE A 184 17.01 -1.65 -17.49
N ASP A 185 18.13 -1.16 -16.97
CA ASP A 185 18.55 0.22 -17.14
C ASP A 185 18.99 0.46 -18.59
N SER A 186 18.26 1.31 -19.30
CA SER A 186 18.54 1.62 -20.70
C SER A 186 19.83 2.41 -20.91
N GLU A 187 20.36 3.08 -19.88
CA GLU A 187 21.64 3.81 -19.97
C GLU A 187 22.85 2.86 -19.87
N LYS A 188 22.68 1.79 -19.08
CA LYS A 188 23.74 0.79 -18.83
C LYS A 188 23.67 -0.40 -19.78
N LEU A 189 22.66 -0.45 -20.66
CA LEU A 189 22.43 -1.57 -21.57
C LEU A 189 23.41 -1.52 -22.75
N LYS A 190 24.35 -2.47 -22.80
CA LYS A 190 25.28 -2.64 -23.92
C LYS A 190 24.68 -3.53 -25.00
N ILE A 191 24.93 -3.22 -26.27
CA ILE A 191 24.45 -3.99 -27.42
C ILE A 191 24.83 -5.47 -27.31
N SER A 192 26.07 -5.78 -26.89
CA SER A 192 26.58 -7.14 -26.70
C SER A 192 25.83 -7.93 -25.63
N GLU A 193 25.14 -7.26 -24.70
CA GLU A 193 24.43 -7.91 -23.58
C GLU A 193 22.94 -8.12 -23.84
N ILE A 194 22.37 -7.42 -24.85
CA ILE A 194 20.93 -7.44 -25.11
C ILE A 194 20.41 -8.87 -25.27
N LYS A 195 21.05 -9.65 -26.14
CA LYS A 195 20.65 -11.04 -26.44
C LYS A 195 20.65 -11.94 -25.19
N SER A 196 21.60 -11.75 -24.30
CA SER A 196 21.69 -12.51 -23.05
C SER A 196 20.66 -12.06 -22.02
N LYS A 197 20.47 -10.74 -21.86
CA LYS A 197 19.51 -10.15 -20.90
C LYS A 197 18.05 -10.42 -21.29
N LEU A 198 17.77 -10.56 -22.58
CA LEU A 198 16.42 -10.81 -23.10
C LEU A 198 16.11 -12.30 -23.37
N LYS A 199 17.04 -13.21 -23.14
CA LYS A 199 16.90 -14.64 -23.48
C LYS A 199 15.64 -15.31 -22.93
N ASN A 200 15.21 -14.95 -21.72
CA ASN A 200 14.05 -15.57 -21.06
C ASN A 200 12.91 -14.57 -20.86
N ILE A 201 12.82 -13.58 -21.72
CA ILE A 201 11.80 -12.53 -21.69
C ILE A 201 10.69 -12.86 -22.67
N SER A 202 9.45 -12.81 -22.20
CA SER A 202 8.25 -13.08 -23.00
C SER A 202 7.69 -11.81 -23.67
N GLY A 203 8.08 -10.62 -23.19
CA GLY A 203 7.67 -9.35 -23.75
C GLY A 203 8.51 -8.21 -23.18
N ILE A 204 8.58 -7.11 -23.94
CA ILE A 204 9.36 -5.93 -23.58
C ILE A 204 8.40 -4.74 -23.48
N LEU A 205 8.53 -3.97 -22.38
CA LEU A 205 7.86 -2.67 -22.23
C LEU A 205 8.93 -1.58 -22.19
N ILE A 206 8.82 -0.61 -23.09
CA ILE A 206 9.68 0.58 -23.11
C ILE A 206 8.85 1.78 -22.67
N PRO A 207 9.01 2.24 -21.42
CA PRO A 207 8.27 3.38 -20.91
C PRO A 207 8.64 4.68 -21.66
N GLY A 208 7.68 5.58 -21.77
CA GLY A 208 7.92 6.94 -22.19
C GLY A 208 8.96 7.65 -21.32
N GLY A 209 9.43 8.78 -21.76
CA GLY A 209 10.36 9.62 -21.01
C GLY A 209 10.91 10.75 -21.85
N PHE A 210 11.22 11.88 -21.20
CA PHE A 210 11.75 13.06 -21.86
C PHE A 210 13.28 13.07 -21.89
N GLY A 211 13.84 13.74 -22.89
CA GLY A 211 15.29 13.95 -23.05
C GLY A 211 16.01 12.73 -23.64
N LYS A 212 17.30 12.96 -24.01
CA LYS A 212 18.12 11.98 -24.74
C LYS A 212 18.67 10.83 -23.89
N ARG A 213 18.68 10.97 -22.55
CA ARG A 213 19.27 10.00 -21.62
C ARG A 213 18.60 8.62 -21.77
N GLY A 214 19.41 7.58 -22.01
CA GLY A 214 18.94 6.20 -22.16
C GLY A 214 18.19 5.88 -23.44
N THR A 215 18.10 6.81 -24.41
CA THR A 215 17.37 6.61 -25.68
C THR A 215 18.04 5.55 -26.54
N ASP A 216 19.38 5.55 -26.63
CA ASP A 216 20.13 4.59 -27.47
C ASP A 216 19.90 3.15 -27.02
N GLY A 217 19.98 2.88 -25.71
CA GLY A 217 19.70 1.55 -25.18
C GLY A 217 18.25 1.09 -25.38
N LYS A 218 17.28 2.04 -25.40
CA LYS A 218 15.87 1.72 -25.75
C LYS A 218 15.74 1.34 -27.22
N ILE A 219 16.37 2.11 -28.12
CA ILE A 219 16.35 1.85 -29.57
C ILE A 219 17.00 0.50 -29.88
N GLU A 220 18.14 0.20 -29.29
CA GLU A 220 18.83 -1.08 -29.49
C GLU A 220 18.00 -2.28 -28.96
N ALA A 221 17.24 -2.07 -27.88
CA ALA A 221 16.36 -3.12 -27.35
C ALA A 221 15.11 -3.37 -28.20
N ILE A 222 14.70 -2.42 -29.05
CA ILE A 222 13.57 -2.56 -29.99
C ILE A 222 14.00 -3.34 -31.24
N LYS A 223 15.24 -3.20 -31.70
CA LYS A 223 15.81 -3.93 -32.85
C LYS A 223 15.98 -5.43 -32.54
#